data_9591da4134e1facdf21fd66c107ade5b
#
_entry.id   9591da4134e1facdf21fd66c107ade5b
#
_cell.length_a   1.000
_cell.length_b   1.000
_cell.length_c   1.000
_cell.angle_alpha   90.00
_cell.angle_beta   90.00
_cell.angle_gamma   90.00
#
_symmetry.space_group_name_H-M   'P 1'
#
loop_
_entity.id
_entity.type
_entity.pdbx_description
1 polymer ?
#
loop_
_entity_poly.entity_id
_entity_poly.type
_entity_poly.pdbx_seq_one_letter_code
_entity_poly.pdbx_strand_id
1 'polypeptide(L)'
;MVNKLDIIEDQIELGQVKTITSKGGTFVDFVELLFSPTTKAQFAPDDNLREIVFSVMDNNLDLPQLQCNMDKETLRNLIMALKSIYNQLNDESEEK
;
A
#
# COMPACT_ATOMS: atom_id res chain seq x y z
N MET A 1 -20.68 -11.43 -10.73
CA MET A 1 -20.06 -11.25 -10.89
C MET A 1 -19.30 -11.39 -11.05
N VAL A 2 -18.83 -11.47 -11.04
CA VAL A 2 -18.02 -11.46 -11.11
C VAL A 2 -17.44 -11.75 -11.75
N ASN A 3 -17.12 -11.79 -12.32
CA ASN A 3 -16.50 -12.14 -12.84
C ASN A 3 -15.62 -12.02 -13.46
N LYS A 4 -15.90 -11.63 -14.40
CA LYS A 4 -15.06 -11.20 -15.21
C LYS A 4 -13.72 -11.03 -14.71
N LEU A 5 -13.55 -10.20 -13.96
CA LEU A 5 -12.36 -10.05 -13.22
C LEU A 5 -12.15 -11.18 -12.29
N ASP A 6 -13.16 -11.95 -12.11
CA ASP A 6 -13.12 -12.99 -11.12
C ASP A 6 -11.99 -13.94 -11.30
N ILE A 7 -11.68 -14.25 -12.52
CA ILE A 7 -10.64 -15.22 -12.74
C ILE A 7 -9.31 -14.71 -12.23
N ILE A 8 -9.05 -13.46 -12.49
CA ILE A 8 -7.84 -12.89 -12.01
C ILE A 8 -7.89 -12.73 -10.53
N GLU A 9 -9.05 -12.41 -10.05
CA GLU A 9 -9.18 -12.13 -8.64
C GLU A 9 -8.96 -13.34 -7.78
N ASP A 10 -9.18 -14.51 -8.33
CA ASP A 10 -8.90 -15.70 -7.56
C ASP A 10 -7.46 -15.77 -7.17
N GLN A 11 -6.59 -15.16 -7.95
CA GLN A 11 -5.19 -15.25 -7.70
C GLN A 11 -4.62 -14.00 -7.14
N ILE A 12 -5.29 -12.87 -7.31
CA ILE A 12 -4.80 -11.58 -6.90
C ILE A 12 -5.87 -10.90 -6.09
N GLU A 13 -5.53 -10.54 -4.88
CA GLU A 13 -6.47 -9.81 -4.05
C GLU A 13 -6.19 -8.34 -4.19
N LEU A 14 -6.97 -7.70 -5.04
CA LEU A 14 -6.81 -6.27 -5.25
C LEU A 14 -7.14 -5.54 -3.97
N GLY A 15 -6.37 -4.50 -3.71
CA GLY A 15 -6.55 -3.75 -2.48
C GLY A 15 -5.90 -4.38 -1.28
N GLN A 16 -5.25 -5.51 -1.46
CA GLN A 16 -4.60 -6.16 -0.35
C GLN A 16 -3.38 -5.35 0.08
N VAL A 17 -3.20 -5.24 1.38
CA VAL A 17 -2.04 -4.60 1.96
C VAL A 17 -1.14 -5.67 2.52
N LYS A 18 0.11 -5.68 2.07
CA LYS A 18 1.09 -6.64 2.55
C LYS A 18 2.19 -5.91 3.28
N THR A 19 2.58 -6.44 4.42
CA THR A 19 3.68 -5.87 5.20
C THR A 19 4.81 -6.88 5.20
N ILE A 20 5.97 -6.46 4.75
CA ILE A 20 7.16 -7.31 4.72
C ILE A 20 8.07 -6.86 5.84
N THR A 21 8.45 -7.80 6.69
CA THR A 21 9.25 -7.47 7.86
C THR A 21 10.53 -8.29 7.87
N SER A 22 11.48 -7.80 8.65
CA SER A 22 12.72 -8.51 8.89
C SER A 22 13.04 -8.39 10.38
N LYS A 23 14.22 -8.84 10.77
CA LYS A 23 14.69 -8.76 12.14
C LYS A 23 13.70 -9.41 13.09
N GLY A 24 13.27 -10.60 12.75
CA GLY A 24 12.36 -11.32 13.61
C GLY A 24 10.95 -10.73 13.64
N GLY A 25 10.60 -10.00 12.60
CA GLY A 25 9.27 -9.42 12.52
C GLY A 25 9.13 -8.07 13.18
N THR A 26 10.24 -7.48 13.64
CA THR A 26 10.16 -6.23 14.38
C THR A 26 10.46 -5.01 13.53
N PHE A 27 11.00 -5.19 12.33
CA PHE A 27 11.35 -4.08 11.47
C PHE A 27 10.57 -4.21 10.17
N VAL A 28 9.87 -3.17 9.79
CA VAL A 28 9.09 -3.19 8.57
C VAL A 28 9.98 -2.73 7.42
N ASP A 29 10.23 -3.64 6.49
CA ASP A 29 11.04 -3.32 5.33
C ASP A 29 10.25 -2.54 4.31
N PHE A 30 9.01 -2.94 4.08
CA PHE A 30 8.14 -2.16 3.19
C PHE A 30 6.71 -2.67 3.30
N VAL A 31 5.82 -1.84 2.79
CA VAL A 31 4.40 -2.15 2.72
C VAL A 31 3.98 -2.01 1.27
N GLU A 32 3.21 -2.97 0.78
CA GLU A 32 2.71 -2.93 -0.59
C GLU A 32 1.20 -2.88 -0.60
N LEU A 33 0.67 -2.16 -1.56
CA LEU A 33 -0.76 -2.12 -1.83
C LEU A 33 -0.96 -2.47 -3.29
N LEU A 34 -1.71 -3.51 -3.56
CA LEU A 34 -1.94 -3.97 -4.91
C LEU A 34 -3.20 -3.30 -5.46
N PHE A 35 -3.03 -2.44 -6.48
CA PHE A 35 -4.15 -1.71 -7.07
C PHE A 35 -4.84 -2.51 -8.14
N SER A 36 -4.06 -3.24 -8.92
CA SER A 36 -4.59 -3.97 -10.06
C SER A 36 -3.63 -5.11 -10.33
N PRO A 37 -3.95 -6.00 -11.26
CA PRO A 37 -3.03 -7.09 -11.58
C PRO A 37 -1.67 -6.59 -12.04
N THR A 38 -1.58 -5.36 -12.51
CA THR A 38 -0.32 -4.87 -13.06
C THR A 38 0.30 -3.72 -12.29
N THR A 39 -0.36 -3.18 -11.26
CA THR A 39 0.13 -1.98 -10.60
C THR A 39 0.08 -2.11 -9.10
N LYS A 40 1.17 -1.77 -8.46
CA LYS A 40 1.22 -1.78 -7.01
C LYS A 40 1.89 -0.51 -6.52
N ALA A 41 1.57 -0.12 -5.30
CA ALA A 41 2.26 0.94 -4.60
C ALA A 41 3.12 0.33 -3.52
N GLN A 42 4.26 0.93 -3.26
CA GLN A 42 5.16 0.43 -2.25
C GLN A 42 5.62 1.59 -1.38
N PHE A 43 5.69 1.35 -0.09
CA PHE A 43 6.13 2.34 0.87
C PHE A 43 7.28 1.71 1.66
N ALA A 44 8.43 2.34 1.65
CA ALA A 44 9.60 1.79 2.33
C ALA A 44 10.39 2.89 2.99
N PRO A 45 11.01 2.62 4.14
CA PRO A 45 11.91 3.61 4.72
C PRO A 45 13.19 3.69 3.90
N ASP A 46 13.79 4.86 3.88
CA ASP A 46 15.06 4.97 3.19
C ASP A 46 16.18 4.41 4.07
N ASP A 47 17.40 4.42 3.54
CA ASP A 47 18.51 3.78 4.23
C ASP A 47 18.80 4.43 5.57
N ASN A 48 18.54 5.70 5.70
CA ASN A 48 18.84 6.42 6.91
C ASN A 48 17.70 6.48 7.89
N LEU A 49 16.56 5.88 7.51
CA LEU A 49 15.35 5.86 8.33
C LEU A 49 14.86 7.26 8.66
N ARG A 50 15.02 8.17 7.72
CA ARG A 50 14.57 9.55 7.90
C ARG A 50 13.37 9.89 7.05
N GLU A 51 13.22 9.20 5.94
CA GLU A 51 12.16 9.47 5.00
C GLU A 51 11.55 8.17 4.56
N ILE A 52 10.36 8.27 4.02
CA ILE A 52 9.72 7.14 3.39
C ILE A 52 9.77 7.35 1.90
N VAL A 53 10.02 6.29 1.17
CA VAL A 53 10.02 6.31 -0.28
C VAL A 53 8.72 5.68 -0.73
N PHE A 54 7.94 6.44 -1.47
CA PHE A 54 6.69 5.98 -2.04
C PHE A 54 6.91 5.74 -3.52
N SER A 55 6.55 4.54 -3.98
CA SER A 55 6.76 4.17 -5.38
C SER A 55 5.50 3.55 -5.93
N VAL A 56 5.18 3.88 -7.18
CA VAL A 56 4.13 3.17 -7.92
C VAL A 56 4.85 2.39 -8.99
N MET A 57 4.60 1.11 -9.05
CA MET A 57 5.39 0.21 -9.87
C MET A 57 4.51 -0.66 -10.72
N ASP A 58 5.05 -1.03 -11.87
CA ASP A 58 4.43 -2.03 -12.72
C ASP A 58 4.90 -3.39 -12.23
N ASN A 59 3.95 -4.27 -11.93
CA ASN A 59 4.30 -5.57 -11.41
C ASN A 59 5.21 -6.39 -12.33
N ASN A 60 5.07 -6.15 -13.62
CA ASN A 60 5.82 -6.94 -14.57
C ASN A 60 7.23 -6.44 -14.77
N LEU A 61 7.42 -5.14 -14.64
CA LEU A 61 8.72 -4.56 -14.91
C LEU A 61 9.57 -4.37 -13.69
N ASP A 62 8.93 -4.31 -12.53
CA ASP A 62 9.65 -4.14 -11.28
C ASP A 62 10.44 -2.84 -11.27
N LEU A 63 9.97 -1.86 -11.99
CA LEU A 63 10.59 -0.54 -12.05
C LEU A 63 9.59 0.50 -11.59
N PRO A 64 10.05 1.46 -10.80
CA PRO A 64 9.12 2.50 -10.36
C PRO A 64 8.78 3.41 -11.53
N GLN A 65 7.51 3.68 -11.69
CA GLN A 65 7.04 4.61 -12.69
C GLN A 65 6.80 5.97 -12.09
N LEU A 66 6.61 6.01 -10.78
CA LEU A 66 6.45 7.24 -10.06
C LEU A 66 7.09 7.01 -8.71
N GLN A 67 7.86 7.96 -8.25
CA GLN A 67 8.54 7.80 -6.98
C GLN A 67 8.69 9.15 -6.32
N CYS A 68 8.45 9.21 -5.03
CA CYS A 68 8.68 10.42 -4.29
C CYS A 68 9.05 10.08 -2.87
N ASN A 69 9.70 11.01 -2.21
CA ASN A 69 10.09 10.83 -0.83
C ASN A 69 9.27 11.75 0.05
N MET A 70 9.00 11.30 1.26
CA MET A 70 8.31 12.13 2.24
C MET A 70 9.06 12.02 3.55
N ASP A 71 9.23 13.16 4.22
CA ASP A 71 9.84 13.11 5.54
C ASP A 71 8.81 12.64 6.56
N LYS A 72 9.27 12.48 7.78
CA LYS A 72 8.43 11.92 8.82
C LYS A 72 7.22 12.81 9.10
N GLU A 73 7.41 14.10 9.07
CA GLU A 73 6.30 15.00 9.36
C GLU A 73 5.24 14.95 8.27
N THR A 74 5.67 14.94 7.02
CA THR A 74 4.74 14.83 5.92
C THR A 74 3.96 13.52 6.00
N LEU A 75 4.67 12.45 6.31
CA LEU A 75 4.01 11.16 6.46
C LEU A 75 3.00 11.18 7.59
N ARG A 76 3.37 11.79 8.71
CA ARG A 76 2.45 11.88 9.83
C ARG A 76 1.18 12.63 9.45
N ASN A 77 1.34 13.74 8.74
CA ASN A 77 0.19 14.52 8.32
C ASN A 77 -0.69 13.73 7.37
N LEU A 78 -0.08 12.98 6.48
CA LEU A 78 -0.83 12.15 5.55
C LEU A 78 -1.59 11.06 6.31
N ILE A 79 -0.93 10.42 7.26
CA ILE A 79 -1.59 9.38 8.04
C ILE A 79 -2.80 9.95 8.78
N MET A 80 -2.66 11.13 9.37
CA MET A 80 -3.75 11.70 10.11
C MET A 80 -4.90 12.11 9.20
N ALA A 81 -4.57 12.62 8.02
CA ALA A 81 -5.61 12.98 7.06
C ALA A 81 -6.35 11.74 6.58
N LEU A 82 -5.61 10.69 6.29
CA LEU A 82 -6.23 9.45 5.85
C LEU A 82 -7.06 8.82 6.96
N LYS A 83 -6.62 8.95 8.19
CA LYS A 83 -7.38 8.44 9.30
C LYS A 83 -8.70 9.18 9.44
N SER A 84 -8.69 10.47 9.17
CA SER A 84 -9.94 11.23 9.20
C SER A 84 -10.92 10.72 8.16
N ILE A 85 -10.43 10.42 6.98
CA ILE A 85 -11.28 9.83 5.95
C ILE A 85 -11.80 8.48 6.40
N TYR A 86 -10.90 7.67 6.95
CA TYR A 86 -11.30 6.36 7.44
C TYR A 86 -12.43 6.48 8.45
N ASN A 87 -12.34 7.47 9.35
CA ASN A 87 -13.37 7.63 10.36
C ASN A 87 -14.68 8.12 9.79
N GLN A 88 -14.67 8.73 8.60
CA GLN A 88 -15.89 9.18 7.97
C GLN A 88 -16.60 8.10 7.18
N LEU A 89 -15.87 7.03 6.86
CA LEU A 89 -16.48 5.98 6.06
C LEU A 89 -17.38 5.12 6.92
N ASN A 90 -18.48 4.71 6.35
CA ASN A 90 -19.38 3.80 7.02
C ASN A 90 -18.87 2.38 6.86
N ASP A 91 -19.01 1.63 7.92
CA ASP A 91 -18.64 0.24 7.86
C ASP A 91 -19.83 -0.55 7.38
N GLU A 92 -19.93 -0.69 6.07
CA GLU A 92 -21.12 -1.29 5.52
C GLU A 92 -21.27 -2.75 5.83
N SER A 93 -20.17 -3.40 6.10
CA SER A 93 -20.29 -4.81 6.42
C SER A 93 -21.04 -5.01 7.72
N GLU A 94 -21.02 -4.04 8.57
CA GLU A 94 -21.73 -4.16 9.83
C GLU A 94 -23.19 -3.88 9.70
N GLU A 95 -23.57 -3.25 8.62
CA GLU A 95 -24.96 -2.94 8.44
C GLU A 95 -25.74 -4.09 7.89
N LYS A 96 -25.06 -5.08 7.44
CA LYS A 96 -25.78 -6.21 6.83
C LYS A 96 -26.14 -7.29 7.84
#